data_d319a4e987d00c95e3b2aaf9767101cf
#
_entry.id   d319a4e987d00c95e3b2aaf9767101cf
#
_cell.length_a   1.000
_cell.length_b   1.000
_cell.length_c   1.000
_cell.angle_alpha   90.00
_cell.angle_beta   90.00
_cell.angle_gamma   90.00
#
_symmetry.space_group_name_H-M   'P 1'
#
loop_
_entity.id
_entity.type
_entity.pdbx_description
1 polymer ?
#
loop_
_entity_poly.entity_id
_entity_poly.type
_entity_poly.pdbx_seq_one_letter_code
_entity_poly.pdbx_strand_id
1 'polypeptide(L)'
;MAERAGNIEWIDIGVDGLEEFVPGLPKGDAILVRGEPGTGKTILCLQFMHKGAEMGEKCVYITTEETPETILRTGTELWADFPTLVESGTIKVINLSITATYASEYSLVNKAEVMAIVMGGLKAQPDATRIVIDSLSSLGRRLSDESEFREVFMRLLLETKKMGATTLLSAEGIPMSPDITEYLADHLIYLDYHKHDVIWTRVFILRKSRSVPLKPQILKLNIERAGLSVEEIPIALKPVWFASKL
;
A
#
# COMPACT_ATOMS: atom_id res chain seq x y z
N MET A 1 -22.67 13.71 -9.58
CA MET A 1 -22.55 12.83 -8.39
C MET A 1 -23.25 11.53 -8.75
N ALA A 2 -22.50 10.41 -8.91
CA ALA A 2 -23.11 9.10 -9.09
C ALA A 2 -23.75 8.69 -7.76
N GLU A 3 -25.01 8.27 -7.78
CA GLU A 3 -25.68 7.69 -6.63
C GLU A 3 -24.85 6.52 -6.09
N ARG A 4 -24.45 6.61 -4.82
CA ARG A 4 -23.73 5.53 -4.13
C ARG A 4 -24.65 4.33 -4.01
N ALA A 5 -24.40 3.29 -4.80
CA ALA A 5 -25.17 2.07 -4.78
C ALA A 5 -24.93 1.29 -3.49
N GLY A 6 -25.99 1.11 -2.67
CA GLY A 6 -26.01 0.17 -1.54
C GLY A 6 -25.16 0.57 -0.31
N ASN A 7 -25.23 -0.27 0.74
CA ASN A 7 -24.55 -0.11 2.04
C ASN A 7 -23.00 -0.36 1.95
N ILE A 8 -22.31 0.21 0.95
CA ILE A 8 -20.84 0.12 0.87
C ILE A 8 -20.25 1.21 1.77
N GLU A 9 -19.49 0.80 2.77
CA GLU A 9 -18.64 1.70 3.54
C GLU A 9 -17.39 2.04 2.73
N TRP A 10 -17.07 3.32 2.64
CA TRP A 10 -15.94 3.83 1.89
C TRP A 10 -14.81 4.23 2.82
N ILE A 11 -13.59 4.00 2.39
CA ILE A 11 -12.39 4.36 3.12
C ILE A 11 -11.64 5.46 2.36
N ASP A 12 -11.18 6.45 3.10
CA ASP A 12 -10.19 7.41 2.66
C ASP A 12 -8.80 6.82 2.88
N ILE A 13 -8.00 6.74 1.81
CA ILE A 13 -6.63 6.22 1.90
C ILE A 13 -5.61 7.28 2.34
N GLY A 14 -6.08 8.50 2.59
CA GLY A 14 -5.31 9.59 3.17
C GLY A 14 -4.52 10.43 2.16
N VAL A 15 -4.65 10.20 0.85
CA VAL A 15 -3.93 10.99 -0.17
C VAL A 15 -4.73 12.26 -0.47
N ASP A 16 -4.18 13.40 -0.09
CA ASP A 16 -4.86 14.69 -0.25
C ASP A 16 -5.13 15.02 -1.74
N GLY A 17 -6.33 15.51 -2.03
CA GLY A 17 -6.78 15.83 -3.38
C GLY A 17 -7.30 14.61 -4.17
N LEU A 18 -7.13 13.39 -3.66
CA LEU A 18 -7.60 12.19 -4.35
C LEU A 18 -9.14 12.11 -4.40
N GLU A 19 -9.82 12.68 -3.41
CA GLU A 19 -11.27 12.75 -3.30
C GLU A 19 -11.95 13.51 -4.46
N GLU A 20 -11.22 14.36 -5.15
CA GLU A 20 -11.71 15.07 -6.35
C GLU A 20 -11.84 14.11 -7.54
N PHE A 21 -11.08 13.02 -7.56
CA PHE A 21 -10.98 12.06 -8.66
C PHE A 21 -11.65 10.72 -8.36
N VAL A 22 -11.64 10.32 -7.08
CA VAL A 22 -12.18 9.03 -6.62
C VAL A 22 -12.97 9.24 -5.34
N PRO A 23 -14.18 8.70 -5.22
CA PRO A 23 -15.02 8.89 -4.01
C PRO A 23 -14.51 8.14 -2.78
N GLY A 24 -13.33 7.56 -2.82
CA GLY A 24 -12.77 6.60 -1.88
C GLY A 24 -12.72 5.19 -2.46
N LEU A 25 -12.27 4.24 -1.66
CA LEU A 25 -12.26 2.82 -1.99
C LEU A 25 -13.16 2.06 -1.00
N PRO A 26 -13.77 0.93 -1.40
CA PRO A 26 -14.57 0.15 -0.46
C PRO A 26 -13.74 -0.39 0.71
N LYS A 27 -14.31 -0.32 1.90
CA LYS A 27 -13.73 -0.88 3.12
C LYS A 27 -13.68 -2.41 3.02
N GLY A 28 -12.59 -2.99 3.49
CA GLY A 28 -12.36 -4.44 3.45
C GLY A 28 -11.73 -4.95 2.16
N ASP A 29 -11.48 -4.07 1.17
CA ASP A 29 -10.80 -4.42 -0.06
C ASP A 29 -9.27 -4.42 0.09
N ALA A 30 -8.60 -5.13 -0.82
CA ALA A 30 -7.14 -5.18 -0.91
C ALA A 30 -6.63 -4.21 -1.98
N ILE A 31 -5.73 -3.32 -1.57
CA ILE A 31 -5.10 -2.29 -2.40
C ILE A 31 -3.64 -2.69 -2.63
N LEU A 32 -3.25 -2.95 -3.86
CA LEU A 32 -1.86 -3.17 -4.24
C LEU A 32 -1.26 -1.88 -4.77
N VAL A 33 -0.15 -1.45 -4.17
CA VAL A 33 0.63 -0.29 -4.63
C VAL A 33 1.96 -0.77 -5.19
N ARG A 34 2.23 -0.46 -6.44
CA ARG A 34 3.49 -0.78 -7.11
C ARG A 34 4.26 0.46 -7.53
N GLY A 35 5.55 0.33 -7.63
CA GLY A 35 6.42 1.40 -8.14
C GLY A 35 7.88 1.13 -7.89
N GLU A 36 8.74 1.86 -8.60
CA GLU A 36 10.18 1.83 -8.43
C GLU A 36 10.60 2.38 -7.05
N PRO A 37 11.81 2.10 -6.58
CA PRO A 37 12.36 2.72 -5.38
C PRO A 37 12.28 4.25 -5.45
N GLY A 38 11.92 4.89 -4.33
CA GLY A 38 11.85 6.35 -4.22
C GLY A 38 10.55 6.98 -4.78
N THR A 39 9.59 6.22 -5.29
CA THR A 39 8.32 6.75 -5.79
C THR A 39 7.34 7.18 -4.71
N GLY A 40 7.54 6.77 -3.44
CA GLY A 40 6.71 7.16 -2.31
C GLY A 40 5.83 6.05 -1.73
N LYS A 41 6.06 4.77 -2.06
CA LYS A 41 5.26 3.63 -1.56
C LYS A 41 5.17 3.59 -0.03
N THR A 42 6.30 3.64 0.65
CA THR A 42 6.36 3.63 2.13
C THR A 42 5.65 4.84 2.74
N ILE A 43 5.76 6.02 2.12
CA ILE A 43 5.03 7.22 2.57
C ILE A 43 3.53 7.00 2.42
N LEU A 44 3.06 6.44 1.30
CA LEU A 44 1.65 6.10 1.12
C LEU A 44 1.16 5.09 2.17
N CYS A 45 1.98 4.09 2.48
CA CYS A 45 1.68 3.11 3.52
C CYS A 45 1.52 3.77 4.90
N LEU A 46 2.45 4.67 5.25
CA LEU A 46 2.40 5.41 6.51
C LEU A 46 1.20 6.36 6.56
N GLN A 47 0.92 7.07 5.48
CA GLN A 47 -0.20 7.99 5.38
C GLN A 47 -1.56 7.28 5.50
N PHE A 48 -1.69 6.11 4.89
CA PHE A 48 -2.85 5.24 5.04
C PHE A 48 -3.08 4.83 6.50
N MET A 49 -2.02 4.54 7.26
CA MET A 49 -2.08 4.23 8.68
C MET A 49 -2.44 5.45 9.52
N HIS A 50 -1.75 6.57 9.29
CA HIS A 50 -1.97 7.81 10.01
C HIS A 50 -3.43 8.27 9.85
N LYS A 51 -3.94 8.29 8.61
CA LYS A 51 -5.33 8.64 8.33
C LYS A 51 -6.34 7.76 9.05
N GLY A 52 -6.09 6.45 9.13
CA GLY A 52 -6.93 5.54 9.90
C GLY A 52 -6.90 5.86 11.39
N ALA A 53 -5.71 6.08 11.93
CA ALA A 53 -5.53 6.40 13.34
C ALA A 53 -6.21 7.71 13.73
N GLU A 54 -6.17 8.75 12.88
CA GLU A 54 -6.93 10.00 13.07
C GLU A 54 -8.45 9.76 13.13
N MET A 55 -8.93 8.75 12.40
CA MET A 55 -10.35 8.34 12.43
C MET A 55 -10.68 7.40 13.59
N GLY A 56 -9.73 7.11 14.49
CA GLY A 56 -9.89 6.21 15.63
C GLY A 56 -9.84 4.72 15.25
N GLU A 57 -9.37 4.39 14.05
CA GLU A 57 -9.21 3.02 13.59
C GLU A 57 -7.95 2.37 14.19
N LYS A 58 -8.00 1.05 14.41
CA LYS A 58 -6.82 0.25 14.79
C LYS A 58 -6.06 -0.18 13.55
N CYS A 59 -4.76 0.07 13.58
CA CYS A 59 -3.89 -0.07 12.42
C CYS A 59 -2.72 -1.02 12.70
N VAL A 60 -2.40 -1.91 11.76
CA VAL A 60 -1.23 -2.80 11.82
C VAL A 60 -0.32 -2.56 10.62
N TYR A 61 0.91 -2.14 10.88
CA TYR A 61 1.96 -2.00 9.88
C TYR A 61 2.94 -3.16 9.99
N ILE A 62 2.99 -4.00 8.99
CA ILE A 62 3.90 -5.12 8.89
C ILE A 62 5.04 -4.71 7.95
N THR A 63 6.22 -4.48 8.51
CA THR A 63 7.43 -4.20 7.72
C THR A 63 8.23 -5.48 7.49
N THR A 64 8.71 -5.67 6.28
CA THR A 64 9.55 -6.82 5.88
C THR A 64 10.98 -6.41 5.52
N GLU A 65 11.25 -5.14 5.38
CA GLU A 65 12.55 -4.59 4.95
C GLU A 65 13.12 -3.62 5.98
N GLU A 66 12.32 -2.69 6.45
CA GLU A 66 12.77 -1.65 7.36
C GLU A 66 12.57 -2.05 8.82
N THR A 67 13.37 -1.47 9.72
CA THR A 67 13.20 -1.68 11.16
C THR A 67 12.03 -0.82 11.69
N PRO A 68 11.39 -1.20 12.82
CA PRO A 68 10.37 -0.37 13.46
C PRO A 68 10.85 1.04 13.79
N GLU A 69 12.12 1.19 14.15
CA GLU A 69 12.74 2.49 14.47
C GLU A 69 12.80 3.37 13.21
N THR A 70 13.11 2.80 12.05
CA THR A 70 13.11 3.52 10.76
C THR A 70 11.70 3.96 10.39
N ILE A 71 10.71 3.06 10.52
CA ILE A 71 9.29 3.37 10.28
C ILE A 71 8.82 4.48 11.22
N LEU A 72 9.13 4.38 12.52
CA LEU A 72 8.77 5.39 13.52
C LEU A 72 9.41 6.75 13.18
N ARG A 73 10.70 6.77 12.84
CA ARG A 73 11.41 8.00 12.44
C ARG A 73 10.76 8.65 11.23
N THR A 74 10.50 7.87 10.16
CA THR A 74 9.88 8.37 8.93
C THR A 74 8.48 8.92 9.21
N GLY A 75 7.67 8.21 10.00
CA GLY A 75 6.34 8.70 10.41
C GLY A 75 6.42 9.99 11.23
N THR A 76 7.40 10.12 12.13
CA THR A 76 7.61 11.31 12.96
C THR A 76 8.02 12.54 12.13
N GLU A 77 8.81 12.35 11.07
CA GLU A 77 9.20 13.43 10.15
C GLU A 77 8.00 13.99 9.36
N LEU A 78 6.99 13.14 9.13
CA LEU A 78 5.76 13.52 8.42
C LEU A 78 4.68 14.07 9.37
N TRP A 79 4.49 13.42 10.54
CA TRP A 79 3.44 13.78 11.50
C TRP A 79 3.96 13.75 12.93
N ALA A 80 3.84 14.87 13.60
CA ALA A 80 4.37 15.05 14.96
C ALA A 80 3.68 14.16 16.02
N ASP A 81 2.46 13.73 15.76
CA ASP A 81 1.65 12.84 16.62
C ASP A 81 1.89 11.36 16.36
N PHE A 82 2.60 10.98 15.28
CA PHE A 82 2.83 9.59 14.91
C PHE A 82 3.46 8.75 16.05
N PRO A 83 4.44 9.24 16.83
CA PRO A 83 4.95 8.51 17.99
C PRO A 83 3.86 8.19 19.02
N THR A 84 2.98 9.14 19.33
CA THR A 84 1.88 8.97 20.28
C THR A 84 0.89 7.90 19.80
N LEU A 85 0.61 7.84 18.49
CA LEU A 85 -0.25 6.82 17.89
C LEU A 85 0.36 5.42 17.99
N VAL A 86 1.69 5.31 17.90
CA VAL A 86 2.41 4.04 18.09
C VAL A 86 2.46 3.65 19.57
N GLU A 87 2.77 4.57 20.47
CA GLU A 87 2.84 4.34 21.92
C GLU A 87 1.48 3.94 22.51
N SER A 88 0.40 4.55 22.04
CA SER A 88 -0.97 4.18 22.45
C SER A 88 -1.44 2.82 21.91
N GLY A 89 -0.68 2.22 20.96
CA GLY A 89 -1.07 1.00 20.27
C GLY A 89 -2.21 1.19 19.26
N THR A 90 -2.53 2.44 18.89
CA THR A 90 -3.45 2.72 17.78
C THR A 90 -2.84 2.27 16.46
N ILE A 91 -1.55 2.55 16.26
CA ILE A 91 -0.73 2.00 15.19
C ILE A 91 0.24 0.99 15.80
N LYS A 92 0.18 -0.25 15.36
CA LYS A 92 1.11 -1.31 15.77
C LYS A 92 2.07 -1.62 14.64
N VAL A 93 3.37 -1.39 14.87
CA VAL A 93 4.42 -1.76 13.92
C VAL A 93 4.96 -3.13 14.28
N ILE A 94 4.95 -4.04 13.31
CA ILE A 94 5.41 -5.43 13.45
C ILE A 94 6.55 -5.65 12.47
N ASN A 95 7.72 -6.02 12.99
CA ASN A 95 8.86 -6.33 12.16
C ASN A 95 8.85 -7.80 11.77
N LEU A 96 8.69 -8.07 10.48
CA LEU A 96 8.91 -9.38 9.87
C LEU A 96 10.30 -9.51 9.24
N SER A 97 11.20 -8.56 9.44
CA SER A 97 12.57 -8.73 9.01
C SER A 97 13.17 -9.85 9.85
N ILE A 98 13.04 -11.07 9.36
CA ILE A 98 13.61 -12.31 9.92
C ILE A 98 15.15 -12.21 10.02
N THR A 99 15.72 -11.14 9.49
CA THR A 99 17.16 -10.84 9.51
C THR A 99 17.75 -10.62 10.89
N ALA A 100 16.96 -10.31 11.91
CA ALA A 100 17.50 -10.07 13.25
C ALA A 100 17.86 -11.36 14.01
N THR A 101 17.35 -12.53 13.60
CA THR A 101 17.53 -13.79 14.35
C THR A 101 18.37 -14.83 13.61
N TYR A 102 18.50 -14.76 12.29
CA TYR A 102 19.25 -15.73 11.49
C TYR A 102 20.15 -15.01 10.48
N ALA A 103 21.40 -14.90 10.82
CA ALA A 103 22.45 -14.15 10.12
C ALA A 103 22.88 -14.78 8.78
N SER A 104 21.99 -14.90 7.81
CA SER A 104 22.39 -14.99 6.41
C SER A 104 21.30 -14.38 5.55
N GLU A 105 21.64 -13.34 4.82
CA GLU A 105 20.77 -12.60 3.87
C GLU A 105 20.15 -13.47 2.77
N TYR A 106 20.45 -14.78 2.75
CA TYR A 106 20.09 -15.73 1.69
C TYR A 106 19.44 -17.03 2.20
N SER A 107 19.05 -17.14 3.48
CA SER A 107 18.34 -18.34 3.92
C SER A 107 16.89 -18.27 3.45
N LEU A 108 16.51 -19.19 2.57
CA LEU A 108 15.12 -19.43 2.22
C LEU A 108 14.37 -19.80 3.52
N VAL A 109 13.33 -19.03 3.81
CA VAL A 109 12.41 -19.33 4.91
C VAL A 109 11.30 -20.18 4.32
N ASN A 110 10.90 -21.22 5.02
CA ASN A 110 9.82 -22.04 4.49
C ASN A 110 8.47 -21.30 4.62
N LYS A 111 7.53 -21.63 3.74
CA LYS A 111 6.19 -21.05 3.68
C LYS A 111 5.49 -21.04 5.04
N ALA A 112 5.66 -22.09 5.84
CA ALA A 112 5.00 -22.20 7.15
C ALA A 112 5.52 -21.16 8.15
N GLU A 113 6.81 -20.86 8.13
CA GLU A 113 7.41 -19.81 8.97
C GLU A 113 6.91 -18.43 8.58
N VAL A 114 6.93 -18.10 7.29
CA VAL A 114 6.38 -16.84 6.78
C VAL A 114 4.92 -16.68 7.23
N MET A 115 4.11 -17.71 7.03
CA MET A 115 2.70 -17.70 7.43
C MET A 115 2.53 -17.57 8.94
N ALA A 116 3.31 -18.28 9.75
CA ALA A 116 3.24 -18.22 11.20
C ALA A 116 3.52 -16.80 11.72
N ILE A 117 4.51 -16.13 11.15
CA ILE A 117 4.89 -14.78 11.55
C ILE A 117 3.83 -13.77 11.12
N VAL A 118 3.36 -13.82 9.86
CA VAL A 118 2.30 -12.93 9.36
C VAL A 118 1.01 -13.13 10.18
N MET A 119 0.59 -14.37 10.38
CA MET A 119 -0.61 -14.69 11.16
C MET A 119 -0.45 -14.30 12.64
N GLY A 120 0.74 -14.45 13.20
CA GLY A 120 1.06 -13.97 14.54
C GLY A 120 0.88 -12.46 14.67
N GLY A 121 1.38 -11.72 13.67
CA GLY A 121 1.19 -10.27 13.58
C GLY A 121 -0.27 -9.85 13.52
N LEU A 122 -1.05 -10.48 12.65
CA LEU A 122 -2.49 -10.18 12.53
C LEU A 122 -3.26 -10.52 13.81
N LYS A 123 -2.96 -11.67 14.44
CA LYS A 123 -3.59 -12.08 15.71
C LYS A 123 -3.24 -11.17 16.88
N ALA A 124 -2.12 -10.48 16.83
CA ALA A 124 -1.70 -9.54 17.86
C ALA A 124 -2.61 -8.29 17.96
N GLN A 125 -3.40 -8.02 16.92
CA GLN A 125 -4.39 -6.94 16.88
C GLN A 125 -5.62 -7.40 16.07
N PRO A 126 -6.49 -8.23 16.65
CA PRO A 126 -7.58 -8.87 15.91
C PRO A 126 -8.70 -7.88 15.51
N ASP A 127 -8.73 -6.71 16.13
CA ASP A 127 -9.66 -5.59 15.88
C ASP A 127 -9.08 -4.55 14.89
N ALA A 128 -7.94 -4.84 14.26
CA ALA A 128 -7.38 -3.96 13.24
C ALA A 128 -8.31 -3.86 12.03
N THR A 129 -8.59 -2.63 11.60
CA THR A 129 -9.41 -2.32 10.42
C THR A 129 -8.57 -1.84 9.25
N ARG A 130 -7.30 -1.44 9.50
CA ARG A 130 -6.31 -1.15 8.46
C ARG A 130 -5.06 -2.00 8.66
N ILE A 131 -4.60 -2.59 7.57
CA ILE A 131 -3.40 -3.43 7.57
C ILE A 131 -2.50 -2.96 6.43
N VAL A 132 -1.21 -2.77 6.72
CA VAL A 132 -0.16 -2.54 5.71
C VAL A 132 0.82 -3.70 5.72
N ILE A 133 1.27 -4.10 4.54
CA ILE A 133 2.41 -5.02 4.35
C ILE A 133 3.39 -4.36 3.39
N ASP A 134 4.55 -3.97 3.90
CA ASP A 134 5.61 -3.27 3.17
C ASP A 134 6.95 -4.03 3.31
N SER A 135 7.38 -4.84 2.31
CA SER A 135 6.79 -5.07 0.99
C SER A 135 6.49 -6.55 0.72
N LEU A 136 5.55 -6.81 -0.18
CA LEU A 136 5.29 -8.15 -0.73
C LEU A 136 6.48 -8.69 -1.52
N SER A 137 7.23 -7.83 -2.19
CA SER A 137 8.39 -8.23 -2.98
C SER A 137 9.47 -8.89 -2.11
N SER A 138 9.67 -8.38 -0.91
CA SER A 138 10.60 -8.96 0.05
C SER A 138 10.11 -10.33 0.57
N LEU A 139 8.81 -10.48 0.80
CA LEU A 139 8.24 -11.79 1.15
C LEU A 139 8.42 -12.78 0.01
N GLY A 140 8.17 -12.37 -1.24
CA GLY A 140 8.31 -13.23 -2.42
C GLY A 140 9.74 -13.73 -2.62
N ARG A 141 10.75 -12.87 -2.41
CA ARG A 141 12.17 -13.26 -2.53
C ARG A 141 12.63 -14.33 -1.54
N ARG A 142 11.87 -14.58 -0.47
CA ARG A 142 12.20 -15.54 0.58
C ARG A 142 11.53 -16.89 0.40
N LEU A 143 10.59 -16.99 -0.52
CA LEU A 143 9.89 -18.24 -0.83
C LEU A 143 10.61 -18.96 -1.96
N SER A 144 10.45 -20.27 -2.00
CA SER A 144 11.20 -21.13 -2.93
C SER A 144 10.74 -20.97 -4.38
N ASP A 145 9.49 -20.66 -4.58
CA ASP A 145 8.91 -20.52 -5.91
C ASP A 145 7.63 -19.65 -5.93
N GLU A 146 7.18 -19.33 -7.15
CA GLU A 146 5.99 -18.49 -7.38
C GLU A 146 4.69 -19.15 -6.86
N SER A 147 4.60 -20.48 -6.85
CA SER A 147 3.43 -21.19 -6.34
C SER A 147 3.29 -21.02 -4.83
N GLU A 148 4.39 -21.13 -4.08
CA GLU A 148 4.39 -20.85 -2.64
C GLU A 148 4.02 -19.40 -2.35
N PHE A 149 4.57 -18.46 -3.13
CA PHE A 149 4.22 -17.05 -2.99
C PHE A 149 2.73 -16.82 -3.22
N ARG A 150 2.18 -17.42 -4.27
CA ARG A 150 0.75 -17.34 -4.58
C ARG A 150 -0.11 -17.85 -3.42
N GLU A 151 0.23 -19.00 -2.84
CA GLU A 151 -0.52 -19.55 -1.71
C GLU A 151 -0.45 -18.64 -0.48
N VAL A 152 0.74 -18.14 -0.13
CA VAL A 152 0.94 -17.20 0.98
C VAL A 152 0.10 -15.94 0.76
N PHE A 153 0.17 -15.37 -0.43
CA PHE A 153 -0.56 -14.16 -0.78
C PHE A 153 -2.08 -14.35 -0.73
N MET A 154 -2.58 -15.44 -1.32
CA MET A 154 -4.02 -15.76 -1.25
C MET A 154 -4.50 -15.96 0.19
N ARG A 155 -3.71 -16.67 1.01
CA ARG A 155 -4.04 -16.89 2.42
C ARG A 155 -4.08 -15.58 3.21
N LEU A 156 -3.12 -14.71 2.96
CA LEU A 156 -3.04 -13.38 3.56
C LEU A 156 -4.29 -12.56 3.23
N LEU A 157 -4.66 -12.46 1.95
CA LEU A 157 -5.87 -11.75 1.52
C LEU A 157 -7.13 -12.34 2.16
N LEU A 158 -7.21 -13.68 2.28
CA LEU A 158 -8.34 -14.33 2.92
C LEU A 158 -8.46 -13.98 4.41
N GLU A 159 -7.34 -14.00 5.14
CA GLU A 159 -7.35 -13.73 6.57
C GLU A 159 -7.64 -12.24 6.87
N THR A 160 -7.04 -11.31 6.12
CA THR A 160 -7.36 -9.87 6.28
C THR A 160 -8.82 -9.56 5.93
N LYS A 161 -9.35 -10.23 4.89
CA LYS A 161 -10.76 -10.08 4.51
C LYS A 161 -11.72 -10.64 5.56
N LYS A 162 -11.38 -11.75 6.23
CA LYS A 162 -12.15 -12.28 7.38
C LYS A 162 -12.17 -11.32 8.57
N MET A 163 -11.12 -10.54 8.76
CA MET A 163 -11.06 -9.49 9.78
C MET A 163 -11.91 -8.26 9.40
N GLY A 164 -12.39 -8.17 8.15
CA GLY A 164 -13.04 -6.96 7.63
C GLY A 164 -12.08 -5.79 7.44
N ALA A 165 -10.78 -6.05 7.44
CA ALA A 165 -9.76 -5.02 7.36
C ALA A 165 -9.48 -4.62 5.91
N THR A 166 -9.34 -3.32 5.64
CA THR A 166 -8.79 -2.82 4.38
C THR A 166 -7.27 -2.99 4.42
N THR A 167 -6.74 -3.66 3.40
CA THR A 167 -5.32 -4.02 3.36
C THR A 167 -4.60 -3.30 2.24
N LEU A 168 -3.54 -2.55 2.58
CA LEU A 168 -2.65 -1.93 1.61
C LEU A 168 -1.34 -2.72 1.56
N LEU A 169 -0.96 -3.11 0.36
CA LEU A 169 0.18 -3.97 0.08
C LEU A 169 1.13 -3.22 -0.85
N SER A 170 2.39 -3.05 -0.47
CA SER A 170 3.38 -2.47 -1.36
C SER A 170 4.14 -3.57 -2.12
N ALA A 171 4.55 -3.27 -3.34
CA ALA A 171 5.42 -4.13 -4.13
C ALA A 171 6.37 -3.30 -5.00
N GLU A 172 7.56 -3.82 -5.25
CA GLU A 172 8.55 -3.18 -6.12
C GLU A 172 8.24 -3.41 -7.60
N GLY A 173 8.63 -2.43 -8.41
CA GLY A 173 8.57 -2.47 -9.87
C GLY A 173 7.16 -2.49 -10.44
N ILE A 174 7.08 -2.12 -11.72
CA ILE A 174 5.88 -2.26 -12.53
C ILE A 174 6.20 -3.36 -13.55
N PRO A 175 5.56 -4.55 -13.47
CA PRO A 175 5.89 -5.65 -14.35
C PRO A 175 5.46 -5.34 -15.80
N MET A 176 6.18 -5.90 -16.77
CA MET A 176 5.82 -5.77 -18.19
C MET A 176 4.49 -6.44 -18.54
N SER A 177 4.12 -7.47 -17.77
CA SER A 177 2.80 -8.13 -17.86
C SER A 177 2.23 -8.29 -16.44
N PRO A 178 0.87 -8.22 -16.28
CA PRO A 178 0.25 -8.40 -14.97
C PRO A 178 0.65 -9.72 -14.32
N ASP A 179 1.07 -9.65 -13.06
CA ASP A 179 1.38 -10.83 -12.25
C ASP A 179 0.20 -11.24 -11.36
N ILE A 180 0.36 -12.32 -10.61
CA ILE A 180 -0.71 -12.88 -9.79
C ILE A 180 -1.21 -11.90 -8.72
N THR A 181 -0.34 -11.03 -8.18
CA THR A 181 -0.73 -10.07 -7.14
C THR A 181 -1.66 -9.01 -7.69
N GLU A 182 -1.42 -8.56 -8.93
CA GLU A 182 -2.29 -7.62 -9.63
C GLU A 182 -3.65 -8.21 -9.98
N TYR A 183 -3.67 -9.52 -10.32
CA TYR A 183 -4.94 -10.21 -10.55
C TYR A 183 -5.77 -10.36 -9.28
N LEU A 184 -5.15 -10.68 -8.16
CA LEU A 184 -5.86 -10.97 -6.91
C LEU A 184 -6.28 -9.72 -6.13
N ALA A 185 -5.51 -8.64 -6.18
CA ALA A 185 -5.87 -7.39 -5.52
C ALA A 185 -7.17 -6.80 -6.09
N ASP A 186 -7.97 -6.14 -5.25
CA ASP A 186 -9.21 -5.48 -5.67
C ASP A 186 -8.91 -4.15 -6.36
N HIS A 187 -7.92 -3.42 -5.88
CA HIS A 187 -7.44 -2.15 -6.44
C HIS A 187 -5.95 -2.21 -6.75
N LEU A 188 -5.54 -1.50 -7.79
CA LEU A 188 -4.15 -1.40 -8.22
C LEU A 188 -3.76 0.05 -8.45
N ILE A 189 -2.76 0.48 -7.72
CA ILE A 189 -2.16 1.81 -7.81
C ILE A 189 -0.71 1.65 -8.29
N TYR A 190 -0.33 2.45 -9.28
CA TYR A 190 1.07 2.61 -9.67
C TYR A 190 1.57 3.98 -9.22
N LEU A 191 2.72 3.98 -8.57
CA LEU A 191 3.52 5.16 -8.32
C LEU A 191 4.74 5.10 -9.22
N ASP A 192 4.91 6.07 -10.10
CA ASP A 192 5.95 6.03 -11.12
C ASP A 192 6.54 7.43 -11.34
N TYR A 193 7.60 7.48 -12.13
CA TYR A 193 8.16 8.71 -12.65
C TYR A 193 7.81 8.89 -14.12
N HIS A 194 7.23 10.01 -14.44
CA HIS A 194 7.05 10.43 -15.83
C HIS A 194 8.10 11.47 -16.20
N LYS A 195 8.81 11.23 -17.29
CA LYS A 195 9.78 12.17 -17.84
C LYS A 195 9.17 12.91 -19.02
N HIS A 196 9.14 14.24 -18.92
CA HIS A 196 8.81 15.12 -20.03
C HIS A 196 9.99 16.06 -20.25
N ASP A 197 10.66 15.94 -21.39
CA ASP A 197 11.94 16.58 -21.69
C ASP A 197 12.99 16.34 -20.60
N VAL A 198 13.34 17.37 -19.83
CA VAL A 198 14.31 17.33 -18.73
C VAL A 198 13.64 17.27 -17.35
N ILE A 199 12.30 17.32 -17.29
CA ILE A 199 11.55 17.36 -16.05
C ILE A 199 11.08 15.95 -15.69
N TRP A 200 11.37 15.51 -14.48
CA TRP A 200 10.83 14.29 -13.89
C TRP A 200 9.68 14.65 -12.95
N THR A 201 8.53 14.07 -13.20
CA THR A 201 7.32 14.26 -12.39
C THR A 201 6.90 12.91 -11.81
N ARG A 202 6.68 12.85 -10.50
CA ARG A 202 6.04 11.67 -9.92
C ARG A 202 4.58 11.62 -10.33
N VAL A 203 4.10 10.42 -10.60
CA VAL A 203 2.70 10.19 -11.00
C VAL A 203 2.06 9.12 -10.13
N PHE A 204 0.78 9.33 -9.86
CA PHE A 204 -0.12 8.39 -9.21
C PHE A 204 -1.12 7.91 -10.26
N ILE A 205 -1.23 6.60 -10.42
CA ILE A 205 -2.10 6.00 -11.44
C ILE A 205 -3.00 4.98 -10.72
N LEU A 206 -4.30 5.25 -10.62
CA LEU A 206 -5.26 4.25 -10.22
C LEU A 206 -5.61 3.40 -11.45
N ARG A 207 -4.91 2.27 -11.58
CA ARG A 207 -4.91 1.42 -12.76
C ARG A 207 -6.11 0.49 -12.83
N LYS A 208 -6.57 0.00 -11.66
CA LYS A 208 -7.64 -0.99 -11.53
C LYS A 208 -8.45 -0.72 -10.28
N SER A 209 -9.76 -0.88 -10.41
CA SER A 209 -10.67 -1.03 -9.29
C SER A 209 -11.79 -1.98 -9.70
N ARG A 210 -12.10 -2.97 -8.85
CA ARG A 210 -13.17 -3.93 -9.13
C ARG A 210 -14.54 -3.37 -8.77
N SER A 211 -14.59 -2.56 -7.72
CA SER A 211 -15.84 -2.15 -7.08
C SER A 211 -16.26 -0.72 -7.46
N VAL A 212 -15.36 0.03 -8.10
CA VAL A 212 -15.60 1.43 -8.48
C VAL A 212 -15.44 1.58 -9.98
N PRO A 213 -16.44 2.08 -10.69
CA PRO A 213 -16.29 2.41 -12.11
C PRO A 213 -15.34 3.61 -12.22
N LEU A 214 -14.09 3.34 -12.49
CA LEU A 214 -13.04 4.36 -12.63
C LEU A 214 -12.71 4.57 -14.09
N LYS A 215 -12.55 5.84 -14.46
CA LYS A 215 -11.77 6.16 -15.65
C LYS A 215 -10.30 6.10 -15.25
N PRO A 216 -9.43 5.36 -15.95
CA PRO A 216 -8.00 5.42 -15.69
C PRO A 216 -7.53 6.86 -15.70
N GLN A 217 -6.90 7.28 -14.60
CA GLN A 217 -6.40 8.65 -14.46
C GLN A 217 -4.94 8.61 -14.09
N ILE A 218 -4.19 9.53 -14.65
CA ILE A 218 -2.82 9.81 -14.24
C ILE A 218 -2.83 11.16 -13.56
N LEU A 219 -2.45 11.17 -12.30
CA LEU A 219 -2.37 12.36 -11.47
C LEU A 219 -0.92 12.69 -11.17
N LYS A 220 -0.59 13.96 -11.05
CA LYS A 220 0.70 14.37 -10.53
C LYS A 220 0.73 14.05 -9.04
N LEU A 221 1.82 13.41 -8.59
CA LEU A 221 2.04 13.08 -7.19
C LEU A 221 3.08 14.03 -6.60
N ASN A 222 2.70 14.70 -5.53
CA ASN A 222 3.59 15.53 -4.73
C ASN A 222 3.91 14.81 -3.41
N ILE A 223 5.15 14.94 -2.95
CA ILE A 223 5.59 14.48 -1.62
C ILE A 223 6.03 15.71 -0.85
N GLU A 224 5.34 16.03 0.22
CA GLU A 224 5.55 17.20 1.06
C GLU A 224 5.73 16.79 2.53
N ARG A 225 5.95 17.76 3.40
CA ARG A 225 6.08 17.49 4.85
C ARG A 225 4.82 16.91 5.48
N ALA A 226 3.66 17.17 4.90
CA ALA A 226 2.37 16.63 5.37
C ALA A 226 2.01 15.27 4.76
N GLY A 227 2.87 14.71 3.91
CA GLY A 227 2.65 13.45 3.23
C GLY A 227 2.48 13.59 1.71
N LEU A 228 1.63 12.75 1.15
CA LEU A 228 1.34 12.69 -0.29
C LEU A 228 0.08 13.50 -0.62
N SER A 229 0.16 14.22 -1.72
CA SER A 229 -1.00 14.82 -2.35
C SER A 229 -1.01 14.56 -3.85
N VAL A 230 -2.19 14.60 -4.46
CA VAL A 230 -2.34 14.46 -5.90
C VAL A 230 -3.10 15.64 -6.49
N GLU A 231 -2.74 15.97 -7.73
CA GLU A 231 -3.40 17.01 -8.51
C GLU A 231 -3.49 16.61 -10.00
N GLU A 232 -4.32 17.28 -10.76
CA GLU A 232 -4.37 17.05 -12.19
C GLU A 232 -3.02 17.35 -12.84
N ILE A 233 -2.54 16.45 -13.73
CA ILE A 233 -1.34 16.74 -14.50
C ILE A 233 -1.61 17.92 -15.46
N PRO A 234 -0.79 18.97 -15.43
CA PRO A 234 -0.87 20.07 -16.40
C PRO A 234 -0.84 19.54 -17.84
N ILE A 235 -1.66 20.09 -18.72
CA ILE A 235 -1.79 19.64 -20.13
C ILE A 235 -0.43 19.55 -20.82
N ALA A 236 0.46 20.50 -20.52
CA ALA A 236 1.83 20.52 -21.07
C ALA A 236 2.70 19.31 -20.67
N LEU A 237 2.34 18.61 -19.60
CA LEU A 237 3.06 17.45 -19.07
C LEU A 237 2.33 16.13 -19.32
N LYS A 238 1.14 16.15 -19.97
CA LYS A 238 0.40 14.91 -20.26
C LYS A 238 1.20 14.05 -21.25
N PRO A 239 1.35 12.74 -20.98
CA PRO A 239 2.05 11.83 -21.87
C PRO A 239 1.39 11.80 -23.26
N VAL A 240 2.20 11.81 -24.32
CA VAL A 240 1.71 11.78 -25.72
C VAL A 240 0.84 10.54 -25.98
N TRP A 241 1.16 9.39 -25.36
CA TRP A 241 0.36 8.16 -25.48
C TRP A 241 -1.01 8.24 -24.77
N PHE A 242 -1.20 9.17 -23.85
CA PHE A 242 -2.48 9.40 -23.19
C PHE A 242 -3.47 10.12 -24.12
N ALA A 243 -2.97 11.01 -24.97
CA ALA A 243 -3.79 11.75 -25.95
C ALA A 243 -4.26 10.87 -27.12
N SER A 244 -3.61 9.75 -27.40
CA SER A 244 -3.96 8.84 -28.49
C SER A 244 -4.95 7.73 -28.12
N LYS A 245 -5.40 7.65 -26.87
CA LYS A 245 -6.35 6.64 -26.36
C LYS A 245 -7.63 7.24 -25.75
N LEU A 246 -7.85 8.55 -25.93
CA LEU A 246 -9.13 9.23 -25.72
C LEU A 246 -9.88 9.35 -27.04
#